data_247d58909a4f6560a4a2f6d6b919fcd2
#
_entry.id   247d58909a4f6560a4a2f6d6b919fcd2
#
_cell.length_a   1.000
_cell.length_b   1.000
_cell.length_c   1.000
_cell.angle_alpha   90.00
_cell.angle_beta   90.00
_cell.angle_gamma   90.00
#
_symmetry.space_group_name_H-M   'P 1'
#
loop_
_entity.id
_entity.type
_entity.pdbx_description
1 polymer ?
#
loop_
_entity_poly.entity_id
_entity_poly.type
_entity_poly.pdbx_seq_one_letter_code
_entity_poly.pdbx_strand_id
1 'polypeptide(L)'
;MSQPVISVITVTFNAAKVVEKTIQSVVSQTYDKLEYLIIDGASRDETMDIVDSYRNQIERRGRIVSEPDKGLYDAMNKGIRLARGEWILFLNADDIFVDNQVVSDVVTFIVAHPKAEIVYGNSEQIFEYGIYTVRPKVEGMDRKMSISHQATFIRTDLLLAHPFQSEYRYAADFEQLSHFYLEGRNFIHVNRMIARVEMRGGTTFENTVASAEELYSIIASRGVNIEVERKKMIRHKKMVRAFKRLTPSFISKPIFRLIAKAYKPL
;
A
#
# COMPACT_ATOMS: atom_id res chain seq x y z
N MET A 1 10.30 19.35 -19.93
CA MET A 1 8.93 18.93 -19.52
C MET A 1 8.62 19.61 -18.20
N SER A 2 7.37 20.02 -18.00
CA SER A 2 6.94 20.53 -16.67
C SER A 2 7.01 19.40 -15.65
N GLN A 3 7.38 19.72 -14.41
CA GLN A 3 7.37 18.73 -13.32
C GLN A 3 5.90 18.35 -12.99
N PRO A 4 5.57 17.05 -12.90
CA PRO A 4 4.20 16.58 -12.66
C PRO A 4 3.71 16.92 -11.25
N VAL A 5 2.39 17.05 -11.08
CA VAL A 5 1.77 17.10 -9.75
C VAL A 5 1.61 15.68 -9.22
N ILE A 6 1.98 15.47 -7.97
CA ILE A 6 1.86 14.17 -7.28
C ILE A 6 0.77 14.28 -6.22
N SER A 7 -0.24 13.41 -6.28
CA SER A 7 -1.22 13.27 -5.20
C SER A 7 -0.82 12.13 -4.28
N VAL A 8 -0.59 12.43 -3.01
CA VAL A 8 -0.47 11.42 -1.96
C VAL A 8 -1.83 11.32 -1.27
N ILE A 9 -2.35 10.10 -1.18
CA ILE A 9 -3.66 9.84 -0.58
C ILE A 9 -3.46 8.98 0.67
N THR A 10 -3.89 9.50 1.82
CA THR A 10 -4.00 8.74 3.06
C THR A 10 -5.47 8.42 3.32
N VAL A 11 -5.82 7.15 3.37
CA VAL A 11 -7.13 6.70 3.86
C VAL A 11 -7.02 6.32 5.33
N THR A 12 -8.04 6.69 6.11
CA THR A 12 -8.03 6.49 7.57
C THR A 12 -9.41 6.14 8.11
N PHE A 13 -9.46 5.29 9.13
CA PHE A 13 -10.65 4.97 9.91
C PHE A 13 -10.24 4.47 11.29
N ASN A 14 -10.61 5.20 12.35
CA ASN A 14 -10.26 4.90 13.74
C ASN A 14 -8.75 4.62 13.92
N ALA A 15 -7.92 5.54 13.45
CA ALA A 15 -6.47 5.40 13.37
C ALA A 15 -5.70 6.40 14.27
N ALA A 16 -6.31 6.88 15.37
CA ALA A 16 -5.73 7.89 16.25
C ALA A 16 -4.31 7.55 16.72
N LYS A 17 -4.00 6.26 16.93
CA LYS A 17 -2.68 5.81 17.43
C LYS A 17 -1.55 5.91 16.40
N VAL A 18 -1.89 6.06 15.12
CA VAL A 18 -0.91 5.84 14.03
C VAL A 18 -0.93 6.93 12.95
N VAL A 19 -2.05 7.65 12.75
CA VAL A 19 -2.21 8.59 11.65
C VAL A 19 -1.23 9.75 11.69
N GLU A 20 -0.82 10.20 12.88
CA GLU A 20 0.04 11.36 13.06
C GLU A 20 1.40 11.19 12.34
N LYS A 21 2.05 10.04 12.53
CA LYS A 21 3.35 9.78 11.88
C LYS A 21 3.25 9.74 10.35
N THR A 22 2.12 9.25 9.82
CA THR A 22 1.87 9.28 8.38
C THR A 22 1.76 10.71 7.88
N ILE A 23 0.92 11.54 8.53
CA ILE A 23 0.76 12.96 8.19
C ILE A 23 2.10 13.68 8.22
N GLN A 24 2.88 13.53 9.30
CA GLN A 24 4.20 14.16 9.45
C GLN A 24 5.14 13.77 8.31
N SER A 25 5.13 12.50 7.89
CA SER A 25 5.99 12.01 6.80
C SER A 25 5.63 12.61 5.44
N VAL A 26 4.34 12.95 5.21
CA VAL A 26 3.87 13.57 3.97
C VAL A 26 4.06 15.08 3.99
N VAL A 27 3.67 15.77 5.07
CA VAL A 27 3.78 17.24 5.12
C VAL A 27 5.23 17.72 5.16
N SER A 28 6.17 16.86 5.59
CA SER A 28 7.60 17.16 5.56
C SER A 28 8.26 16.98 4.20
N GLN A 29 7.57 16.43 3.18
CA GLN A 29 8.15 16.27 1.83
C GLN A 29 8.52 17.61 1.22
N THR A 30 9.71 17.65 0.63
CA THR A 30 10.29 18.89 0.05
C THR A 30 9.77 19.21 -1.34
N TYR A 31 9.05 18.31 -1.98
CA TYR A 31 8.50 18.53 -3.32
C TYR A 31 7.31 19.51 -3.29
N ASP A 32 7.43 20.64 -3.98
CA ASP A 32 6.43 21.72 -3.90
C ASP A 32 5.09 21.42 -4.59
N LYS A 33 5.11 20.62 -5.69
CA LYS A 33 3.89 20.25 -6.42
C LYS A 33 3.26 18.95 -5.90
N LEU A 34 3.29 18.75 -4.58
CA LEU A 34 2.63 17.66 -3.89
C LEU A 34 1.22 18.11 -3.47
N GLU A 35 0.22 17.34 -3.88
CA GLU A 35 -1.13 17.39 -3.32
C GLU A 35 -1.28 16.34 -2.23
N TYR A 36 -1.86 16.70 -1.08
CA TYR A 36 -2.12 15.75 0.00
C TYR A 36 -3.62 15.61 0.28
N LEU A 37 -4.17 14.42 0.12
CA LEU A 37 -5.56 14.10 0.39
C LEU A 37 -5.67 13.18 1.59
N ILE A 38 -6.47 13.56 2.59
CA ILE A 38 -6.90 12.67 3.67
C ILE A 38 -8.36 12.32 3.43
N ILE A 39 -8.64 11.02 3.35
CA ILE A 39 -9.99 10.46 3.18
C ILE A 39 -10.30 9.63 4.41
N ASP A 40 -11.10 10.20 5.29
CA ASP A 40 -11.53 9.58 6.54
C ASP A 40 -12.91 8.93 6.40
N GLY A 41 -13.04 7.70 6.87
CA GLY A 41 -14.27 6.91 6.81
C GLY A 41 -15.29 7.24 7.91
N ALA A 42 -15.37 8.50 8.37
CA ALA A 42 -16.14 8.96 9.52
C ALA A 42 -15.68 8.29 10.82
N SER A 43 -14.42 8.49 11.16
CA SER A 43 -13.81 8.00 12.41
C SER A 43 -14.56 8.51 13.65
N ARG A 44 -14.55 7.68 14.71
CA ARG A 44 -15.26 7.95 15.98
C ARG A 44 -14.31 8.07 17.18
N ASP A 45 -13.03 7.87 16.95
CA ASP A 45 -11.95 8.09 17.92
C ASP A 45 -11.29 9.46 17.66
N GLU A 46 -10.19 9.75 18.30
CA GLU A 46 -9.46 11.02 18.20
C GLU A 46 -8.73 11.20 16.86
N THR A 47 -8.99 10.36 15.85
CA THR A 47 -8.33 10.46 14.54
C THR A 47 -8.49 11.84 13.93
N MET A 48 -9.72 12.37 13.91
CA MET A 48 -9.99 13.67 13.30
C MET A 48 -9.43 14.83 14.11
N ASP A 49 -9.35 14.73 15.42
CA ASP A 49 -8.71 15.76 16.28
C ASP A 49 -7.21 15.87 15.94
N ILE A 50 -6.55 14.72 15.68
CA ILE A 50 -5.15 14.69 15.24
C ILE A 50 -5.03 15.28 13.83
N VAL A 51 -5.85 14.86 12.88
CA VAL A 51 -5.86 15.39 11.51
C VAL A 51 -6.04 16.91 11.52
N ASP A 52 -6.96 17.41 12.35
CA ASP A 52 -7.26 18.83 12.48
C ASP A 52 -6.11 19.64 13.07
N SER A 53 -5.27 19.04 13.90
CA SER A 53 -4.05 19.70 14.39
C SER A 53 -3.02 20.00 13.26
N TYR A 54 -3.11 19.30 12.15
CA TYR A 54 -2.30 19.50 10.93
C TYR A 54 -3.09 20.19 9.79
N ARG A 55 -4.32 20.60 10.02
CA ARG A 55 -5.24 21.14 8.99
C ARG A 55 -4.59 22.19 8.10
N ASN A 56 -3.95 23.19 8.68
CA ASN A 56 -3.31 24.28 7.93
C ASN A 56 -2.20 23.77 6.98
N GLN A 57 -1.44 22.75 7.39
CA GLN A 57 -0.36 22.18 6.57
C GLN A 57 -0.95 21.34 5.43
N ILE A 58 -2.03 20.58 5.71
CA ILE A 58 -2.70 19.74 4.73
C ILE A 58 -3.42 20.57 3.69
N GLU A 59 -4.28 21.52 4.12
CA GLU A 59 -5.13 22.33 3.22
C GLU A 59 -4.33 23.33 2.38
N ARG A 60 -3.12 23.68 2.81
CA ARG A 60 -2.18 24.45 1.97
C ARG A 60 -1.82 23.75 0.67
N ARG A 61 -1.85 22.41 0.64
CA ARG A 61 -1.46 21.59 -0.51
C ARG A 61 -2.57 20.67 -1.01
N GLY A 62 -3.67 20.49 -0.25
CA GLY A 62 -4.69 19.49 -0.57
C GLY A 62 -6.00 19.70 0.16
N ARG A 63 -6.60 18.61 0.63
CA ARG A 63 -7.87 18.66 1.37
C ARG A 63 -8.08 17.48 2.30
N ILE A 64 -8.99 17.65 3.24
CA ILE A 64 -9.48 16.65 4.17
C ILE A 64 -10.95 16.39 3.83
N VAL A 65 -11.33 15.12 3.71
CA VAL A 65 -12.71 14.67 3.52
C VAL A 65 -12.99 13.60 4.57
N SER A 66 -14.02 13.83 5.40
CA SER A 66 -14.49 12.84 6.39
C SER A 66 -15.95 12.54 6.13
N GLU A 67 -16.25 11.35 5.67
CA GLU A 67 -17.59 10.85 5.39
C GLU A 67 -17.61 9.31 5.41
N PRO A 68 -18.75 8.68 5.71
CA PRO A 68 -18.85 7.23 5.70
C PRO A 68 -18.41 6.61 4.39
N ASP A 69 -17.71 5.48 4.47
CA ASP A 69 -17.33 4.66 3.34
C ASP A 69 -17.79 3.19 3.50
N LYS A 70 -17.64 2.41 2.44
CA LYS A 70 -17.94 0.98 2.40
C LYS A 70 -16.70 0.11 2.64
N GLY A 71 -15.63 0.69 3.15
CA GLY A 71 -14.34 0.07 3.43
C GLY A 71 -13.17 0.71 2.70
N LEU A 72 -11.96 0.18 2.95
CA LEU A 72 -10.68 0.72 2.50
C LEU A 72 -10.67 1.15 1.03
N TYR A 73 -11.08 0.26 0.13
CA TYR A 73 -11.00 0.51 -1.31
C TYR A 73 -12.05 1.49 -1.81
N ASP A 74 -13.19 1.64 -1.13
CA ASP A 74 -14.15 2.71 -1.43
C ASP A 74 -13.55 4.08 -1.06
N ALA A 75 -12.90 4.19 0.10
CA ALA A 75 -12.17 5.39 0.50
C ALA A 75 -11.03 5.72 -0.48
N MET A 76 -10.24 4.71 -0.92
CA MET A 76 -9.20 4.89 -1.92
C MET A 76 -9.78 5.38 -3.26
N ASN A 77 -10.90 4.81 -3.71
CA ASN A 77 -11.60 5.25 -4.92
C ASN A 77 -12.15 6.68 -4.81
N LYS A 78 -12.62 7.12 -3.63
CA LYS A 78 -12.96 8.52 -3.39
C LYS A 78 -11.72 9.41 -3.58
N GLY A 79 -10.59 9.01 -3.01
CA GLY A 79 -9.32 9.71 -3.17
C GLY A 79 -8.90 9.84 -4.64
N ILE A 80 -8.99 8.78 -5.44
CA ILE A 80 -8.69 8.80 -6.89
C ILE A 80 -9.53 9.86 -7.60
N ARG A 81 -10.85 9.88 -7.35
CA ARG A 81 -11.76 10.86 -7.99
C ARG A 81 -11.50 12.31 -7.59
N LEU A 82 -10.92 12.55 -6.43
CA LEU A 82 -10.63 13.86 -5.89
C LEU A 82 -9.22 14.36 -6.22
N ALA A 83 -8.32 13.46 -6.58
CA ALA A 83 -6.94 13.76 -6.90
C ALA A 83 -6.83 14.65 -8.16
N ARG A 84 -5.93 15.63 -8.10
CA ARG A 84 -5.61 16.53 -9.21
C ARG A 84 -4.21 16.26 -9.78
N GLY A 85 -3.44 15.40 -9.12
CA GLY A 85 -2.11 15.03 -9.55
C GLY A 85 -2.13 14.13 -10.77
N GLU A 86 -1.09 14.22 -11.58
CA GLU A 86 -0.85 13.33 -12.72
C GLU A 86 -0.48 11.90 -12.26
N TRP A 87 0.03 11.80 -11.05
CA TRP A 87 0.44 10.56 -10.40
C TRP A 87 -0.15 10.47 -9.00
N ILE A 88 -0.57 9.28 -8.61
CA ILE A 88 -1.09 8.99 -7.28
C ILE A 88 -0.21 7.94 -6.60
N LEU A 89 0.05 8.16 -5.30
CA LEU A 89 0.57 7.17 -4.38
C LEU A 89 -0.37 7.08 -3.18
N PHE A 90 -0.69 5.86 -2.76
CA PHE A 90 -1.43 5.60 -1.54
C PHE A 90 -0.47 5.32 -0.39
N LEU A 91 -0.53 6.17 0.65
CA LEU A 91 0.20 5.99 1.90
C LEU A 91 -0.83 5.94 3.03
N ASN A 92 -1.30 4.74 3.35
CA ASN A 92 -2.38 4.55 4.32
C ASN A 92 -1.92 4.95 5.74
N ALA A 93 -2.88 5.21 6.62
CA ALA A 93 -2.58 5.46 8.02
C ALA A 93 -1.77 4.29 8.61
N ASP A 94 -0.65 4.59 9.27
CA ASP A 94 0.39 3.70 9.80
C ASP A 94 1.63 3.54 8.90
N ASP A 95 1.53 3.74 7.59
CA ASP A 95 2.65 3.73 6.67
C ASP A 95 3.31 5.13 6.60
N ILE A 96 4.62 5.18 6.35
CA ILE A 96 5.34 6.45 6.27
C ILE A 96 6.34 6.46 5.10
N PHE A 97 6.60 7.63 4.54
CA PHE A 97 7.80 7.82 3.74
C PHE A 97 9.05 7.65 4.60
N VAL A 98 10.12 7.09 4.02
CA VAL A 98 11.37 6.83 4.76
C VAL A 98 12.14 8.12 5.09
N ASP A 99 12.00 9.16 4.28
CA ASP A 99 12.56 10.50 4.48
C ASP A 99 11.79 11.57 3.68
N ASN A 100 12.20 12.82 3.78
CA ASN A 100 11.52 13.97 3.17
C ASN A 100 11.89 14.23 1.71
N GLN A 101 12.77 13.45 1.08
CA GLN A 101 13.20 13.61 -0.32
C GLN A 101 12.53 12.59 -1.25
N VAL A 102 11.78 11.64 -0.72
CA VAL A 102 11.22 10.51 -1.51
C VAL A 102 10.47 11.00 -2.74
N VAL A 103 9.52 11.93 -2.58
CA VAL A 103 8.69 12.40 -3.71
C VAL A 103 9.55 13.16 -4.72
N SER A 104 10.49 14.00 -4.29
CA SER A 104 11.41 14.74 -5.16
C SER A 104 12.28 13.81 -6.00
N ASP A 105 12.84 12.77 -5.37
CA ASP A 105 13.69 11.78 -6.05
C ASP A 105 12.88 10.98 -7.09
N VAL A 106 11.68 10.54 -6.72
CA VAL A 106 10.80 9.80 -7.65
C VAL A 106 10.34 10.67 -8.82
N VAL A 107 10.01 11.94 -8.57
CA VAL A 107 9.66 12.87 -9.65
C VAL A 107 10.82 13.08 -10.63
N THR A 108 12.04 13.22 -10.11
CA THR A 108 13.25 13.31 -10.97
C THR A 108 13.37 12.08 -11.86
N PHE A 109 13.09 10.89 -11.30
CA PHE A 109 13.09 9.64 -12.05
C PHE A 109 11.96 9.59 -13.08
N ILE A 110 10.73 9.99 -12.73
CA ILE A 110 9.57 10.03 -13.64
C ILE A 110 9.88 10.94 -14.86
N VAL A 111 10.42 12.12 -14.63
CA VAL A 111 10.77 13.08 -15.70
C VAL A 111 11.81 12.50 -16.65
N ALA A 112 12.76 11.72 -16.14
CA ALA A 112 13.76 11.02 -16.94
C ALA A 112 13.19 9.81 -17.71
N HIS A 113 12.01 9.31 -17.33
CA HIS A 113 11.38 8.14 -17.94
C HIS A 113 9.96 8.44 -18.46
N PRO A 114 9.80 9.27 -19.50
CA PRO A 114 8.49 9.79 -19.94
C PRO A 114 7.50 8.71 -20.44
N LYS A 115 7.97 7.49 -20.67
CA LYS A 115 7.13 6.35 -21.03
C LYS A 115 6.62 5.56 -19.81
N ALA A 116 7.07 5.91 -18.60
CA ALA A 116 6.61 5.26 -17.39
C ALA A 116 5.10 5.49 -17.19
N GLU A 117 4.39 4.45 -16.80
CA GLU A 117 2.98 4.51 -16.42
C GLU A 117 2.80 4.15 -14.94
N ILE A 118 3.67 3.27 -14.44
CA ILE A 118 3.73 2.83 -13.05
C ILE A 118 5.20 2.82 -12.63
N VAL A 119 5.53 3.60 -11.59
CA VAL A 119 6.88 3.66 -11.01
C VAL A 119 6.82 3.08 -9.62
N TYR A 120 7.60 2.03 -9.36
CA TYR A 120 7.62 1.37 -8.07
C TYR A 120 9.04 1.28 -7.51
N GLY A 121 9.18 1.36 -6.20
CA GLY A 121 10.47 1.31 -5.55
C GLY A 121 10.54 0.29 -4.42
N ASN A 122 11.60 0.39 -3.63
CA ASN A 122 11.85 -0.48 -2.49
C ASN A 122 11.01 -0.05 -1.28
N SER A 123 10.71 -0.98 -0.39
CA SER A 123 10.04 -0.72 0.89
C SER A 123 10.71 -1.44 2.04
N GLU A 124 10.55 -0.89 3.25
CA GLU A 124 10.81 -1.61 4.49
C GLU A 124 9.49 -2.11 5.06
N GLN A 125 9.42 -3.39 5.40
CA GLN A 125 8.26 -3.99 6.07
C GLN A 125 8.59 -4.23 7.54
N ILE A 126 7.76 -3.67 8.43
CA ILE A 126 7.94 -3.75 9.88
C ILE A 126 7.07 -4.86 10.44
N PHE A 127 7.70 -5.92 10.93
CA PHE A 127 7.02 -7.02 11.63
C PHE A 127 7.38 -7.01 13.12
N GLU A 128 6.59 -7.71 13.95
CA GLU A 128 6.91 -7.89 15.37
C GLU A 128 8.31 -8.48 15.64
N TYR A 129 8.85 -9.21 14.64
CA TYR A 129 10.12 -9.93 14.73
C TYR A 129 11.27 -9.26 13.95
N GLY A 130 11.08 -8.09 13.33
CA GLY A 130 12.14 -7.34 12.67
C GLY A 130 11.68 -6.47 11.51
N ILE A 131 12.62 -5.73 10.93
CA ILE A 131 12.42 -4.90 9.73
C ILE A 131 13.08 -5.61 8.56
N TYR A 132 12.37 -5.72 7.43
CA TYR A 132 12.83 -6.39 6.22
C TYR A 132 12.76 -5.44 5.03
N THR A 133 13.89 -5.32 4.34
CA THR A 133 13.96 -4.59 3.08
C THR A 133 13.40 -5.45 1.96
N VAL A 134 12.39 -4.96 1.27
CA VAL A 134 11.83 -5.56 0.06
C VAL A 134 12.34 -4.80 -1.15
N ARG A 135 13.01 -5.51 -2.06
CA ARG A 135 13.41 -5.05 -3.40
C ARG A 135 12.55 -5.78 -4.41
N PRO A 136 11.42 -5.17 -4.81
CA PRO A 136 10.42 -5.86 -5.59
C PRO A 136 10.86 -6.09 -7.04
N LYS A 137 10.24 -7.10 -7.66
CA LYS A 137 10.30 -7.35 -9.09
C LYS A 137 8.88 -7.50 -9.59
N VAL A 138 8.59 -6.93 -10.76
CA VAL A 138 7.24 -6.99 -11.33
C VAL A 138 6.90 -8.36 -11.92
N GLU A 139 7.91 -9.15 -12.27
CA GLU A 139 7.73 -10.45 -12.90
C GLU A 139 6.89 -11.38 -12.01
N GLY A 140 5.88 -12.00 -12.60
CA GLY A 140 4.94 -12.87 -11.91
C GLY A 140 3.86 -12.16 -11.11
N MET A 141 3.64 -10.85 -11.35
CA MET A 141 2.57 -10.07 -10.73
C MET A 141 1.17 -10.64 -11.03
N ASP A 142 1.01 -11.40 -12.10
CA ASP A 142 -0.22 -12.14 -12.43
C ASP A 142 -0.54 -13.26 -11.44
N ARG A 143 0.42 -13.71 -10.64
CA ARG A 143 0.31 -14.86 -9.71
C ARG A 143 0.59 -14.54 -8.25
N LYS A 144 1.21 -13.41 -7.95
CA LYS A 144 1.56 -13.01 -6.59
C LYS A 144 1.67 -11.50 -6.48
N MET A 145 1.31 -10.94 -5.33
CA MET A 145 1.63 -9.55 -5.02
C MET A 145 3.14 -9.42 -4.84
N SER A 146 3.82 -8.79 -5.79
CA SER A 146 5.28 -8.69 -5.81
C SER A 146 5.79 -7.28 -5.54
N ILE A 147 4.95 -6.26 -5.63
CA ILE A 147 5.26 -4.86 -5.31
C ILE A 147 4.28 -4.33 -4.26
N SER A 148 4.71 -3.36 -3.46
CA SER A 148 3.87 -2.72 -2.44
C SER A 148 3.18 -1.49 -3.03
N HIS A 149 1.86 -1.36 -2.87
CA HIS A 149 1.14 -0.17 -3.32
C HIS A 149 1.62 1.10 -2.60
N GLN A 150 2.09 1.00 -1.35
CA GLN A 150 2.66 2.13 -0.58
C GLN A 150 4.01 2.62 -1.12
N ALA A 151 4.64 1.85 -2.01
CA ALA A 151 5.87 2.22 -2.69
C ALA A 151 5.69 2.31 -4.21
N THR A 152 4.45 2.55 -4.67
CA THR A 152 4.10 2.54 -6.09
C THR A 152 3.35 3.81 -6.47
N PHE A 153 3.90 4.56 -7.42
CA PHE A 153 3.28 5.73 -8.05
C PHE A 153 2.63 5.28 -9.35
N ILE A 154 1.35 5.56 -9.51
CA ILE A 154 0.55 5.13 -10.67
C ILE A 154 -0.03 6.37 -11.34
N ARG A 155 -0.04 6.42 -12.65
CA ARG A 155 -0.71 7.49 -13.39
C ARG A 155 -2.20 7.54 -13.05
N THR A 156 -2.69 8.74 -12.81
CA THR A 156 -4.08 8.97 -12.39
C THR A 156 -5.09 8.50 -13.42
N ASP A 157 -4.79 8.65 -14.72
CA ASP A 157 -5.65 8.18 -15.79
C ASP A 157 -5.83 6.65 -15.80
N LEU A 158 -4.81 5.86 -15.44
CA LEU A 158 -4.95 4.41 -15.27
C LEU A 158 -5.87 4.06 -14.10
N LEU A 159 -5.72 4.74 -12.97
CA LEU A 159 -6.55 4.52 -11.79
C LEU A 159 -8.01 4.93 -12.00
N LEU A 160 -8.25 5.97 -12.80
CA LEU A 160 -9.60 6.38 -13.19
C LEU A 160 -10.24 5.40 -14.17
N ALA A 161 -9.45 4.83 -15.09
CA ALA A 161 -9.92 3.82 -16.05
C ALA A 161 -10.20 2.46 -15.38
N HIS A 162 -9.39 2.08 -14.40
CA HIS A 162 -9.54 0.82 -13.64
C HIS A 162 -9.42 1.08 -12.13
N PRO A 163 -10.49 1.58 -11.49
CA PRO A 163 -10.51 1.82 -10.04
C PRO A 163 -10.51 0.49 -9.27
N PHE A 164 -10.23 0.56 -7.98
CA PHE A 164 -10.30 -0.62 -7.11
C PHE A 164 -11.70 -1.24 -7.16
N GLN A 165 -11.76 -2.55 -7.36
CA GLN A 165 -13.01 -3.29 -7.43
C GLN A 165 -13.58 -3.49 -6.02
N SER A 166 -14.79 -3.02 -5.77
CA SER A 166 -15.42 -2.98 -4.43
C SER A 166 -15.85 -4.33 -3.89
N GLU A 167 -15.89 -5.36 -4.72
CA GLU A 167 -16.16 -6.74 -4.33
C GLU A 167 -15.00 -7.36 -3.53
N TYR A 168 -13.77 -6.86 -3.70
CA TYR A 168 -12.60 -7.33 -2.98
C TYR A 168 -12.40 -6.54 -1.68
N ARG A 169 -12.19 -7.27 -0.60
CA ARG A 169 -11.97 -6.68 0.73
C ARG A 169 -10.51 -6.55 1.10
N TYR A 170 -9.65 -7.44 0.58
CA TYR A 170 -8.26 -7.57 1.00
C TYR A 170 -7.24 -7.50 -0.12
N ALA A 171 -7.63 -7.74 -1.36
CA ALA A 171 -6.72 -7.93 -2.48
C ALA A 171 -7.10 -7.13 -3.74
N ALA A 172 -7.87 -6.03 -3.61
CA ALA A 172 -8.18 -5.19 -4.76
C ALA A 172 -6.93 -4.47 -5.31
N ASP A 173 -5.93 -4.21 -4.47
CA ASP A 173 -4.63 -3.69 -4.89
C ASP A 173 -3.85 -4.71 -5.75
N PHE A 174 -3.90 -6.00 -5.37
CA PHE A 174 -3.35 -7.06 -6.22
C PHE A 174 -4.13 -7.19 -7.53
N GLU A 175 -5.47 -7.16 -7.47
CA GLU A 175 -6.29 -7.21 -8.67
C GLU A 175 -5.90 -6.10 -9.64
N GLN A 176 -5.88 -4.85 -9.19
CA GLN A 176 -5.59 -3.67 -9.98
C GLN A 176 -4.17 -3.70 -10.58
N LEU A 177 -3.14 -3.92 -9.76
CA LEU A 177 -1.75 -3.95 -10.23
C LEU A 177 -1.49 -5.10 -11.20
N SER A 178 -2.07 -6.27 -10.93
CA SER A 178 -1.95 -7.42 -11.83
C SER A 178 -2.77 -7.27 -13.12
N HIS A 179 -3.88 -6.52 -13.09
CA HIS A 179 -4.60 -6.11 -14.30
C HIS A 179 -3.70 -5.25 -15.20
N PHE A 180 -3.08 -4.20 -14.66
CA PHE A 180 -2.15 -3.36 -15.42
C PHE A 180 -0.94 -4.15 -15.96
N TYR A 181 -0.44 -5.11 -15.19
CA TYR A 181 0.64 -5.99 -15.64
C TYR A 181 0.23 -6.84 -16.84
N LEU A 182 -0.97 -7.43 -16.80
CA LEU A 182 -1.50 -8.25 -17.89
C LEU A 182 -1.85 -7.44 -19.14
N GLU A 183 -2.21 -6.16 -18.99
CA GLU A 183 -2.38 -5.23 -20.11
C GLU A 183 -1.04 -4.79 -20.74
N GLY A 184 0.09 -5.18 -20.15
CA GLY A 184 1.42 -4.78 -20.64
C GLY A 184 1.77 -3.32 -20.36
N ARG A 185 1.17 -2.73 -19.31
CA ARG A 185 1.52 -1.37 -18.88
C ARG A 185 2.98 -1.27 -18.50
N ASN A 186 3.55 -0.08 -18.68
CA ASN A 186 4.97 0.13 -18.48
C ASN A 186 5.32 0.36 -17.01
N PHE A 187 5.72 -0.72 -16.31
CA PHE A 187 6.25 -0.70 -14.96
C PHE A 187 7.74 -0.42 -14.96
N ILE A 188 8.19 0.59 -14.22
CA ILE A 188 9.62 0.90 -14.09
C ILE A 188 10.03 0.92 -12.61
N HIS A 189 11.07 0.16 -12.28
CA HIS A 189 11.64 0.13 -10.95
C HIS A 189 12.59 1.31 -10.74
N VAL A 190 12.33 2.12 -9.73
CA VAL A 190 13.28 3.09 -9.20
C VAL A 190 14.03 2.48 -8.02
N ASN A 191 15.37 2.44 -8.09
CA ASN A 191 16.17 1.91 -6.98
C ASN A 191 16.24 2.91 -5.81
N ARG A 192 15.08 3.20 -5.22
CA ARG A 192 14.88 4.12 -4.10
C ARG A 192 14.06 3.43 -3.02
N MET A 193 14.46 3.58 -1.76
CA MET A 193 13.59 3.24 -0.63
C MET A 193 12.51 4.31 -0.54
N ILE A 194 11.25 3.91 -0.64
CA ILE A 194 10.10 4.84 -0.70
C ILE A 194 9.36 4.85 0.63
N ALA A 195 8.90 3.71 1.07
CA ALA A 195 8.01 3.63 2.22
C ALA A 195 8.49 2.62 3.27
N ARG A 196 8.13 2.91 4.49
CA ARG A 196 8.16 1.98 5.61
C ARG A 196 6.73 1.56 5.90
N VAL A 197 6.46 0.27 5.73
CA VAL A 197 5.12 -0.31 5.74
C VAL A 197 4.92 -1.09 7.04
N GLU A 198 3.87 -0.75 7.77
CA GLU A 198 3.55 -1.42 9.02
C GLU A 198 2.79 -2.72 8.77
N MET A 199 3.37 -3.83 9.21
CA MET A 199 2.78 -5.16 9.04
C MET A 199 2.18 -5.73 10.34
N ARG A 200 2.24 -4.95 11.44
CA ARG A 200 1.71 -5.34 12.75
C ARG A 200 0.28 -4.81 12.91
N GLY A 201 -0.74 -5.62 12.73
CA GLY A 201 -2.14 -5.24 12.99
C GLY A 201 -2.88 -4.64 11.80
N GLY A 202 -2.33 -4.69 10.59
CA GLY A 202 -3.08 -4.30 9.38
C GLY A 202 -4.18 -5.30 9.04
N THR A 203 -5.27 -4.82 8.41
CA THR A 203 -6.45 -5.63 8.05
C THR A 203 -6.10 -6.91 7.30
N THR A 204 -5.17 -6.84 6.34
CA THR A 204 -4.68 -7.99 5.57
C THR A 204 -3.89 -8.96 6.43
N PHE A 205 -3.09 -8.45 7.38
CA PHE A 205 -2.28 -9.27 8.26
C PHE A 205 -3.12 -10.03 9.29
N GLU A 206 -4.14 -9.41 9.85
CA GLU A 206 -5.08 -10.06 10.76
C GLU A 206 -5.93 -11.12 10.06
N ASN A 207 -6.26 -10.91 8.79
CA ASN A 207 -7.12 -11.78 7.98
C ASN A 207 -6.34 -12.58 6.92
N THR A 208 -5.15 -13.06 7.28
CA THR A 208 -4.20 -13.70 6.32
C THR A 208 -4.77 -14.85 5.50
N VAL A 209 -5.73 -15.63 6.03
CA VAL A 209 -6.37 -16.73 5.28
C VAL A 209 -7.37 -16.16 4.27
N ALA A 210 -8.26 -15.25 4.70
CA ALA A 210 -9.26 -14.63 3.81
C ALA A 210 -8.59 -13.84 2.68
N SER A 211 -7.54 -13.07 3.00
CA SER A 211 -6.75 -12.34 2.02
C SER A 211 -6.10 -13.28 0.99
N ALA A 212 -5.59 -14.45 1.42
CA ALA A 212 -5.04 -15.42 0.49
C ALA A 212 -6.12 -16.08 -0.37
N GLU A 213 -7.27 -16.41 0.21
CA GLU A 213 -8.40 -16.98 -0.53
C GLU A 213 -8.90 -16.01 -1.60
N GLU A 214 -9.00 -14.72 -1.28
CA GLU A 214 -9.40 -13.70 -2.23
C GLU A 214 -8.36 -13.52 -3.36
N LEU A 215 -7.07 -13.42 -3.02
CA LEU A 215 -6.00 -13.34 -4.01
C LEU A 215 -6.03 -14.54 -4.97
N TYR A 216 -6.15 -15.77 -4.44
CA TYR A 216 -6.24 -16.95 -5.28
C TYR A 216 -7.52 -17.02 -6.09
N SER A 217 -8.64 -16.47 -5.62
CA SER A 217 -9.88 -16.37 -6.41
C SER A 217 -9.71 -15.46 -7.62
N ILE A 218 -9.01 -14.33 -7.44
CA ILE A 218 -8.66 -13.40 -8.53
C ILE A 218 -7.80 -14.10 -9.58
N ILE A 219 -6.79 -14.86 -9.18
CA ILE A 219 -5.92 -15.59 -10.11
C ILE A 219 -6.73 -16.68 -10.86
N ALA A 220 -7.59 -17.41 -10.15
CA ALA A 220 -8.40 -18.46 -10.73
C ALA A 220 -9.44 -17.93 -11.75
N SER A 221 -10.04 -16.76 -11.49
CA SER A 221 -11.00 -16.13 -12.42
C SER A 221 -10.38 -15.79 -13.78
N ARG A 222 -9.04 -15.70 -13.84
CA ARG A 222 -8.27 -15.48 -15.07
C ARG A 222 -7.87 -16.77 -15.80
N GLY A 223 -8.44 -17.92 -15.39
CA GLY A 223 -8.19 -19.23 -16.01
C GLY A 223 -6.88 -19.90 -15.62
N VAL A 224 -6.16 -19.37 -14.64
CA VAL A 224 -4.89 -19.97 -14.15
C VAL A 224 -5.22 -21.10 -13.18
N ASN A 225 -4.76 -22.31 -13.48
CA ASN A 225 -4.91 -23.45 -12.56
C ASN A 225 -3.88 -23.35 -11.44
N ILE A 226 -4.35 -23.03 -10.24
CA ILE A 226 -3.53 -22.82 -9.04
C ILE A 226 -4.07 -23.57 -7.82
N GLU A 227 -4.89 -24.58 -8.05
CA GLU A 227 -5.60 -25.27 -6.96
C GLU A 227 -4.64 -25.94 -5.96
N VAL A 228 -3.51 -26.47 -6.44
CA VAL A 228 -2.48 -27.10 -5.59
C VAL A 228 -1.78 -26.04 -4.74
N GLU A 229 -1.34 -24.95 -5.35
CA GLU A 229 -0.67 -23.83 -4.69
C GLU A 229 -1.60 -23.18 -3.66
N ARG A 230 -2.86 -22.96 -4.03
CA ARG A 230 -3.90 -22.43 -3.14
C ARG A 230 -4.07 -23.30 -1.91
N LYS A 231 -4.28 -24.62 -2.06
CA LYS A 231 -4.43 -25.56 -0.94
C LYS A 231 -3.21 -25.55 -0.03
N LYS A 232 -2.00 -25.60 -0.61
CA LYS A 232 -0.73 -25.55 0.12
C LYS A 232 -0.59 -24.26 0.93
N MET A 233 -0.85 -23.11 0.32
CA MET A 233 -0.72 -21.80 0.97
C MET A 233 -1.75 -21.62 2.10
N ILE A 234 -3.01 -21.95 1.87
CA ILE A 234 -4.06 -21.84 2.88
C ILE A 234 -3.77 -22.75 4.06
N ARG A 235 -3.34 -24.01 3.80
CA ARG A 235 -2.93 -24.93 4.87
C ARG A 235 -1.77 -24.37 5.68
N HIS A 236 -0.75 -23.81 5.02
CA HIS A 236 0.38 -23.16 5.69
C HIS A 236 -0.07 -21.98 6.56
N LYS A 237 -0.90 -21.07 6.05
CA LYS A 237 -1.41 -19.92 6.81
C LYS A 237 -2.28 -20.34 8.01
N LYS A 238 -3.13 -21.36 7.85
CA LYS A 238 -3.91 -21.95 8.96
C LYS A 238 -2.98 -22.53 10.03
N MET A 239 -1.94 -23.23 9.65
CA MET A 239 -0.95 -23.82 10.57
C MET A 239 -0.16 -22.72 11.33
N VAL A 240 0.31 -21.69 10.64
CA VAL A 240 0.99 -20.53 11.25
C VAL A 240 0.07 -19.82 12.24
N ARG A 241 -1.20 -19.60 11.87
CA ARG A 241 -2.19 -18.98 12.75
C ARG A 241 -2.44 -19.83 14.01
N ALA A 242 -2.59 -21.15 13.85
CA ALA A 242 -2.76 -22.08 14.99
C ALA A 242 -1.52 -22.05 15.90
N PHE A 243 -0.31 -22.11 15.31
CA PHE A 243 0.94 -22.01 16.07
C PHE A 243 1.04 -20.70 16.88
N LYS A 244 0.72 -19.55 16.27
CA LYS A 244 0.71 -18.25 16.97
C LYS A 244 -0.29 -18.21 18.15
N ARG A 245 -1.44 -18.87 18.00
CA ARG A 245 -2.47 -18.92 19.07
C ARG A 245 -2.07 -19.83 20.24
N LEU A 246 -1.36 -20.91 19.97
CA LEU A 246 -0.99 -21.94 20.95
C LEU A 246 0.36 -21.69 21.61
N THR A 247 1.17 -20.80 21.05
CA THR A 247 2.56 -20.57 21.50
C THR A 247 2.70 -19.15 22.09
N PRO A 248 3.20 -19.01 23.33
CA PRO A 248 3.50 -17.71 23.91
C PRO A 248 4.43 -16.89 23.03
N SER A 249 4.26 -15.56 23.02
CA SER A 249 4.98 -14.65 22.13
C SER A 249 6.51 -14.71 22.29
N PHE A 250 7.01 -14.99 23.51
CA PHE A 250 8.45 -15.13 23.77
C PHE A 250 9.07 -16.37 23.14
N ILE A 251 8.27 -17.39 22.79
CA ILE A 251 8.72 -18.59 22.06
C ILE A 251 8.52 -18.38 20.55
N SER A 252 7.36 -17.87 20.14
CA SER A 252 7.03 -17.72 18.71
C SER A 252 7.88 -16.66 18.01
N LYS A 253 8.17 -15.52 18.65
CA LYS A 253 8.97 -14.43 18.05
C LYS A 253 10.38 -14.85 17.61
N PRO A 254 11.20 -15.56 18.43
CA PRO A 254 12.50 -16.04 17.98
C PRO A 254 12.43 -17.02 16.81
N ILE A 255 11.43 -17.91 16.81
CA ILE A 255 11.22 -18.89 15.73
C ILE A 255 10.89 -18.16 14.43
N PHE A 256 9.99 -17.18 14.46
CA PHE A 256 9.67 -16.37 13.27
C PHE A 256 10.87 -15.54 12.79
N ARG A 257 11.73 -15.04 13.67
CA ARG A 257 13.00 -14.40 13.28
C ARG A 257 13.92 -15.33 12.53
N LEU A 258 14.04 -16.58 12.96
CA LEU A 258 14.86 -17.59 12.28
C LEU A 258 14.25 -17.96 10.92
N ILE A 259 12.95 -18.20 10.85
CA ILE A 259 12.24 -18.49 9.60
C ILE A 259 12.38 -17.32 8.61
N ALA A 260 12.19 -16.08 9.06
CA ALA A 260 12.31 -14.91 8.21
C ALA A 260 13.76 -14.67 7.72
N LYS A 261 14.77 -15.02 8.51
CA LYS A 261 16.19 -14.99 8.05
C LYS A 261 16.48 -16.08 7.00
N ALA A 262 15.83 -17.24 7.11
CA ALA A 262 15.96 -18.34 6.14
C ALA A 262 15.14 -18.07 4.85
N TYR A 263 14.00 -17.43 4.96
CA TYR A 263 13.22 -16.91 3.84
C TYR A 263 13.80 -15.54 3.46
N LYS A 264 14.80 -15.53 2.56
CA LYS A 264 15.06 -14.29 1.80
C LYS A 264 13.75 -13.97 1.08
N PRO A 265 13.19 -12.77 1.25
CA PRO A 265 12.06 -12.36 0.40
C PRO A 265 12.57 -12.42 -1.05
N LEU A 266 11.86 -13.19 -1.86
CA LEU A 266 12.09 -13.33 -3.29
C LEU A 266 11.91 -12.01 -3.99
#